data_cb68a2821a46760ac798f386d3c9986e
#
_entry.id   cb68a2821a46760ac798f386d3c9986e
#
_cell.length_a   1.000
_cell.length_b   1.000
_cell.length_c   1.000
_cell.angle_alpha   90.00
_cell.angle_beta   90.00
_cell.angle_gamma   90.00
#
_symmetry.space_group_name_H-M   'P 1'
#
loop_
_entity.id
_entity.type
_entity.pdbx_description
1 polymer ?
#
loop_
_entity_poly.entity_id
_entity_poly.type
_entity_poly.pdbx_seq_one_letter_code
_entity_poly.pdbx_strand_id
1 'polypeptide(L)'
;MNTNNLNTALYEKMATEQEKYRDWLKSQPPEEILHHTYEYTVREDIVMAMEELELTDAQAQALLESSSPLADVYRYFEKLETGHMDVIRDSIESRADDVCRAKEELRTTPVYPHSAAYAREHGELEQYRASNNV
;
A
#
# COMPACT_ATOMS: atom_id res chain seq x y z
N MET A 1 -6.87 26.75 -25.73
CA MET A 1 -5.95 25.70 -25.25
C MET A 1 -6.60 24.35 -25.36
N ASN A 2 -5.83 23.34 -25.73
CA ASN A 2 -6.37 22.00 -25.76
C ASN A 2 -6.18 21.29 -24.41
N THR A 3 -6.87 20.18 -24.23
CA THR A 3 -6.88 19.40 -22.99
C THR A 3 -5.47 18.95 -22.57
N ASN A 4 -4.61 18.61 -23.56
CA ASN A 4 -3.26 18.16 -23.27
C ASN A 4 -2.41 19.24 -22.60
N ASN A 5 -2.55 20.49 -23.01
CA ASN A 5 -1.79 21.58 -22.42
C ASN A 5 -2.16 21.83 -20.95
N LEU A 6 -3.44 21.76 -20.61
CA LEU A 6 -3.89 21.96 -19.25
C LEU A 6 -3.53 20.75 -18.36
N ASN A 7 -3.64 19.54 -18.89
CA ASN A 7 -3.21 18.34 -18.15
C ASN A 7 -1.70 18.37 -17.89
N THR A 8 -0.92 18.77 -18.88
CA THR A 8 0.54 18.88 -18.73
C THR A 8 0.89 19.94 -17.69
N ALA A 9 0.23 21.10 -17.74
CA ALA A 9 0.48 22.17 -16.79
C ALA A 9 0.13 21.72 -15.36
N LEU A 10 -0.96 21.01 -15.19
CA LEU A 10 -1.36 20.48 -13.89
C LEU A 10 -0.36 19.44 -13.37
N TYR A 11 0.06 18.53 -14.25
CA TYR A 11 1.08 17.54 -13.90
C TYR A 11 2.37 18.23 -13.42
N GLU A 12 2.84 19.20 -14.16
CA GLU A 12 4.07 19.92 -13.81
C GLU A 12 3.93 20.65 -12.47
N LYS A 13 2.78 21.26 -12.23
CA LYS A 13 2.52 21.95 -10.97
C LYS A 13 2.53 20.97 -9.79
N MET A 14 1.89 19.81 -9.94
CA MET A 14 1.88 18.77 -8.91
C MET A 14 3.27 18.17 -8.69
N ALA A 15 4.02 17.94 -9.78
CA ALA A 15 5.38 17.41 -9.68
C ALA A 15 6.30 18.37 -8.92
N THR A 16 6.18 19.66 -9.20
CA THR A 16 6.94 20.70 -8.49
C THR A 16 6.54 20.75 -7.01
N GLU A 17 5.26 20.67 -6.73
CA GLU A 17 4.75 20.63 -5.36
C GLU A 17 5.31 19.42 -4.60
N GLN A 18 5.38 18.27 -5.25
CA GLN A 18 5.93 17.06 -4.65
C GLN A 18 7.43 17.18 -4.38
N GLU A 19 8.19 17.81 -5.28
CA GLU A 19 9.62 18.07 -5.05
C GLU A 19 9.83 18.93 -3.80
N LYS A 20 9.04 19.97 -3.65
CA LYS A 20 9.11 20.85 -2.48
C LYS A 20 8.73 20.10 -1.21
N TYR A 21 7.72 19.25 -1.27
CA TYR A 21 7.31 18.42 -0.14
C TYR A 21 8.43 17.46 0.25
N ARG A 22 9.06 16.81 -0.72
CA ARG A 22 10.17 15.90 -0.47
C ARG A 22 11.35 16.61 0.18
N ASP A 23 11.69 17.79 -0.32
CA ASP A 23 12.82 18.57 0.26
C ASP A 23 12.51 18.99 1.69
N TRP A 24 11.27 19.41 1.94
CA TRP A 24 10.84 19.72 3.30
C TRP A 24 10.95 18.49 4.21
N LEU A 25 10.44 17.36 3.73
CA LEU A 25 10.43 16.11 4.50
C LEU A 25 11.85 15.66 4.85
N LYS A 26 12.78 15.75 3.89
CA LYS A 26 14.19 15.39 4.13
C LYS A 26 14.85 16.25 5.21
N SER A 27 14.34 17.46 5.43
CA SER A 27 14.89 18.35 6.44
C SER A 27 14.32 18.08 7.84
N GLN A 28 13.36 17.19 7.96
CA GLN A 28 12.71 16.89 9.23
C GLN A 28 13.44 15.81 10.03
N PRO A 29 13.23 15.77 11.36
CA PRO A 29 13.78 14.67 12.17
C PRO A 29 13.22 13.31 11.72
N PRO A 30 13.95 12.21 11.99
CA PRO A 30 13.50 10.89 11.55
C PRO A 30 12.08 10.52 11.97
N GLU A 31 11.66 10.92 13.17
CA GLU A 31 10.30 10.61 13.63
C GLU A 31 9.25 11.33 12.80
N GLU A 32 9.51 12.58 12.42
CA GLU A 32 8.60 13.32 11.55
C GLU A 32 8.54 12.72 10.15
N ILE A 33 9.69 12.25 9.65
CA ILE A 33 9.74 11.58 8.35
C ILE A 33 8.84 10.34 8.37
N LEU A 34 8.91 9.54 9.45
CA LEU A 34 8.07 8.36 9.58
C LEU A 34 6.57 8.69 9.61
N HIS A 35 6.21 9.79 10.26
CA HIS A 35 4.81 10.22 10.32
C HIS A 35 4.25 10.64 8.95
N HIS A 36 5.10 11.10 8.05
CA HIS A 36 4.66 11.60 6.74
C HIS A 36 4.99 10.67 5.57
N THR A 37 5.51 9.48 5.86
CA THR A 37 5.90 8.52 4.81
C THR A 37 4.70 8.09 3.96
N TYR A 38 3.57 7.81 4.60
CA TYR A 38 2.37 7.40 3.89
C TYR A 38 1.85 8.51 2.99
N GLU A 39 1.80 9.73 3.51
CA GLU A 39 1.37 10.88 2.71
C GLU A 39 2.29 11.07 1.50
N TYR A 40 3.60 10.97 1.70
CA TYR A 40 4.57 11.09 0.62
C TYR A 40 4.31 10.05 -0.47
N THR A 41 4.10 8.81 -0.07
CA THR A 41 3.86 7.71 -1.01
C THR A 41 2.58 7.93 -1.82
N VAL A 42 1.49 8.32 -1.16
CA VAL A 42 0.22 8.58 -1.85
C VAL A 42 0.35 9.77 -2.80
N ARG A 43 1.06 10.82 -2.39
CA ARG A 43 1.31 11.97 -3.26
C ARG A 43 2.09 11.57 -4.51
N GLU A 44 3.10 10.67 -4.38
CA GLU A 44 3.81 10.13 -5.53
C GLU A 44 2.85 9.40 -6.48
N ASP A 45 1.96 8.59 -5.90
CA ASP A 45 0.98 7.83 -6.69
C ASP A 45 0.02 8.77 -7.43
N ILE A 46 -0.37 9.88 -6.82
CA ILE A 46 -1.22 10.87 -7.48
C ILE A 46 -0.50 11.50 -8.68
N VAL A 47 0.76 11.88 -8.51
CA VAL A 47 1.55 12.46 -9.60
C VAL A 47 1.70 11.45 -10.73
N MET A 48 1.97 10.17 -10.40
CA MET A 48 2.08 9.10 -11.39
C MET A 48 0.77 8.89 -12.14
N ALA A 49 -0.35 8.92 -11.43
CA ALA A 49 -1.67 8.75 -12.06
C ALA A 49 -1.96 9.85 -13.08
N MET A 50 -1.45 11.07 -12.85
CA MET A 50 -1.64 12.17 -13.77
C MET A 50 -0.96 11.95 -15.13
N GLU A 51 0.02 11.07 -15.21
CA GLU A 51 0.68 10.74 -16.49
C GLU A 51 -0.26 10.03 -17.44
N GLU A 52 -1.21 9.25 -16.93
CA GLU A 52 -2.12 8.46 -17.75
C GLU A 52 -3.55 9.02 -17.77
N LEU A 53 -3.88 9.87 -16.81
CA LEU A 53 -5.23 10.40 -16.66
C LEU A 53 -5.46 11.57 -17.60
N GLU A 54 -6.60 11.56 -18.30
CA GLU A 54 -7.01 12.66 -19.16
C GLU A 54 -8.21 13.37 -18.55
N LEU A 55 -7.96 14.52 -17.93
CA LEU A 55 -9.02 15.37 -17.40
C LEU A 55 -9.54 16.27 -18.50
N THR A 56 -10.80 16.69 -18.38
CA THR A 56 -11.35 17.71 -19.25
C THR A 56 -10.67 19.06 -18.95
N ASP A 57 -10.77 20.00 -19.88
CA ASP A 57 -10.21 21.33 -19.65
C ASP A 57 -10.79 21.97 -18.40
N ALA A 58 -12.09 21.83 -18.18
CA ALA A 58 -12.74 22.37 -16.99
C ALA A 58 -12.20 21.76 -15.69
N GLN A 59 -12.01 20.45 -15.68
CA GLN A 59 -11.47 19.75 -14.53
C GLN A 59 -10.03 20.15 -14.24
N ALA A 60 -9.19 20.15 -15.28
CA ALA A 60 -7.79 20.52 -15.13
C ALA A 60 -7.65 21.98 -14.67
N GLN A 61 -8.43 22.87 -15.26
CA GLN A 61 -8.42 24.29 -14.90
C GLN A 61 -8.85 24.48 -13.44
N ALA A 62 -9.88 23.74 -13.00
CA ALA A 62 -10.35 23.83 -11.61
C ALA A 62 -9.26 23.46 -10.62
N LEU A 63 -8.51 22.39 -10.92
CA LEU A 63 -7.42 21.98 -10.03
C LEU A 63 -6.23 22.93 -10.12
N LEU A 64 -5.96 23.51 -11.31
CA LEU A 64 -4.89 24.49 -11.48
C LEU A 64 -5.14 25.78 -10.67
N GLU A 65 -6.38 26.10 -10.38
CA GLU A 65 -6.73 27.27 -9.57
C GLU A 65 -6.31 27.11 -8.11
N SER A 66 -6.12 25.88 -7.66
CA SER A 66 -5.60 25.64 -6.32
C SER A 66 -4.13 26.03 -6.23
N SER A 67 -3.73 26.64 -5.13
CA SER A 67 -2.32 26.94 -4.87
C SER A 67 -1.51 25.67 -4.62
N SER A 68 -2.18 24.58 -4.19
CA SER A 68 -1.54 23.31 -3.89
C SER A 68 -2.46 22.15 -4.31
N PRO A 69 -2.57 21.90 -5.64
CA PRO A 69 -3.50 20.89 -6.13
C PRO A 69 -3.17 19.47 -5.65
N LEU A 70 -1.90 19.16 -5.46
CA LEU A 70 -1.51 17.83 -4.96
C LEU A 70 -2.01 17.63 -3.52
N ALA A 71 -1.81 18.61 -2.67
CA ALA A 71 -2.31 18.56 -1.29
C ALA A 71 -3.84 18.47 -1.23
N ASP A 72 -4.52 19.20 -2.13
CA ASP A 72 -5.98 19.15 -2.20
C ASP A 72 -6.48 17.77 -2.56
N VAL A 73 -5.88 17.14 -3.57
CA VAL A 73 -6.26 15.78 -3.98
C VAL A 73 -5.96 14.79 -2.87
N TYR A 74 -4.80 14.93 -2.21
CA TYR A 74 -4.45 14.05 -1.10
C TYR A 74 -5.48 14.14 0.03
N ARG A 75 -5.89 15.33 0.41
CA ARG A 75 -6.90 15.51 1.47
C ARG A 75 -8.23 14.89 1.09
N TYR A 76 -8.60 14.97 -0.18
CA TYR A 76 -9.82 14.33 -0.67
C TYR A 76 -9.70 12.79 -0.59
N PHE A 77 -8.54 12.26 -0.98
CA PHE A 77 -8.25 10.83 -0.87
C PHE A 77 -8.37 10.33 0.57
N GLU A 78 -7.82 11.08 1.52
CA GLU A 78 -7.93 10.74 2.94
C GLU A 78 -9.37 10.55 3.39
N LYS A 79 -10.26 11.40 2.91
CA LYS A 79 -11.69 11.31 3.26
C LYS A 79 -12.36 10.07 2.69
N LEU A 80 -11.90 9.62 1.51
CA LEU A 80 -12.45 8.43 0.87
C LEU A 80 -11.91 7.14 1.44
N GLU A 81 -10.72 7.19 2.04
CA GLU A 81 -10.06 6.01 2.60
C GLU A 81 -10.62 5.68 3.98
N THR A 82 -11.84 5.15 4.00
CA THR A 82 -12.54 4.85 5.25
C THR A 82 -12.37 3.42 5.74
N GLY A 83 -11.90 2.52 4.89
CA GLY A 83 -11.82 1.09 5.19
C GLY A 83 -10.42 0.55 5.42
N HIS A 84 -9.41 1.40 5.49
CA HIS A 84 -8.01 0.96 5.57
C HIS A 84 -7.75 0.03 6.76
N MET A 85 -8.15 0.43 7.95
CA MET A 85 -7.95 -0.39 9.16
C MET A 85 -8.81 -1.65 9.14
N ASP A 86 -10.00 -1.58 8.54
CA ASP A 86 -10.86 -2.77 8.40
C ASP A 86 -10.20 -3.79 7.47
N VAL A 87 -9.63 -3.34 6.35
CA VAL A 87 -8.91 -4.23 5.43
C VAL A 87 -7.72 -4.86 6.13
N ILE A 88 -6.99 -4.10 6.93
CA ILE A 88 -5.85 -4.63 7.69
C ILE A 88 -6.32 -5.70 8.68
N ARG A 89 -7.36 -5.43 9.45
CA ARG A 89 -7.91 -6.40 10.40
C ARG A 89 -8.38 -7.66 9.71
N ASP A 90 -9.13 -7.50 8.62
CA ASP A 90 -9.60 -8.64 7.82
C ASP A 90 -8.44 -9.44 7.26
N SER A 91 -7.37 -8.78 6.83
CA SER A 91 -6.18 -9.45 6.32
C SER A 91 -5.50 -10.29 7.40
N ILE A 92 -5.39 -9.74 8.61
CA ILE A 92 -4.81 -10.44 9.76
C ILE A 92 -5.64 -11.68 10.09
N GLU A 93 -6.96 -11.49 10.21
CA GLU A 93 -7.88 -12.58 10.57
C GLU A 93 -7.91 -13.66 9.49
N SER A 94 -7.98 -13.27 8.23
CA SER A 94 -8.00 -14.20 7.11
C SER A 94 -6.71 -15.01 7.04
N ARG A 95 -5.58 -14.34 7.22
CA ARG A 95 -4.29 -15.04 7.20
C ARG A 95 -4.16 -16.01 8.37
N ALA A 96 -4.61 -15.59 9.56
CA ALA A 96 -4.60 -16.44 10.74
C ALA A 96 -5.47 -17.69 10.52
N ASP A 97 -6.66 -17.51 9.94
CA ASP A 97 -7.56 -18.62 9.63
C ASP A 97 -6.94 -19.57 8.61
N ASP A 98 -6.28 -19.05 7.57
CA ASP A 98 -5.62 -19.87 6.56
C ASP A 98 -4.49 -20.70 7.17
N VAL A 99 -3.69 -20.09 8.05
CA VAL A 99 -2.60 -20.80 8.74
C VAL A 99 -3.17 -21.90 9.65
N CYS A 100 -4.22 -21.60 10.39
CA CYS A 100 -4.88 -22.58 11.26
C CYS A 100 -5.45 -23.74 10.46
N ARG A 101 -6.08 -23.45 9.33
CA ARG A 101 -6.67 -24.47 8.46
C ARG A 101 -5.59 -25.35 7.87
N ALA A 102 -4.48 -24.78 7.42
CA ALA A 102 -3.35 -25.54 6.88
C ALA A 102 -2.76 -26.49 7.92
N LYS A 103 -2.63 -26.01 9.17
CA LYS A 103 -2.13 -26.86 10.27
C LYS A 103 -3.09 -27.99 10.59
N GLU A 104 -4.40 -27.72 10.55
CA GLU A 104 -5.40 -28.75 10.80
C GLU A 104 -5.41 -29.82 9.70
N GLU A 105 -5.27 -29.40 8.44
CA GLU A 105 -5.16 -30.35 7.33
C GLU A 105 -3.93 -31.24 7.47
N LEU A 106 -2.80 -30.71 7.92
CA LEU A 106 -1.59 -31.50 8.16
C LEU A 106 -1.78 -32.52 9.28
N ARG A 107 -2.57 -32.19 10.30
CA ARG A 107 -2.88 -33.12 11.39
C ARG A 107 -3.78 -34.26 10.94
N THR A 108 -4.74 -33.96 10.07
CA THR A 108 -5.78 -34.93 9.70
C THR A 108 -5.46 -35.71 8.45
N THR A 109 -4.43 -35.33 7.67
CA THR A 109 -4.01 -36.07 6.48
C THR A 109 -3.48 -37.42 6.91
N PRO A 110 -4.06 -38.54 6.41
CA PRO A 110 -3.59 -39.88 6.78
C PRO A 110 -2.21 -40.14 6.17
N VAL A 111 -1.25 -40.44 7.03
CA VAL A 111 0.10 -40.79 6.63
C VAL A 111 0.35 -42.20 7.11
N TYR A 112 0.77 -43.10 6.21
CA TYR A 112 0.98 -44.50 6.54
C TYR A 112 2.22 -44.66 7.45
N PRO A 113 2.06 -45.31 8.62
CA PRO A 113 3.10 -45.29 9.67
C PRO A 113 4.45 -45.94 9.30
N HIS A 114 4.50 -46.77 8.27
CA HIS A 114 5.71 -47.49 7.91
C HIS A 114 6.37 -47.03 6.63
N SER A 115 5.96 -45.88 6.09
CA SER A 115 6.54 -45.34 4.87
C SER A 115 7.70 -44.40 5.17
N ALA A 116 8.65 -44.27 4.25
CA ALA A 116 9.72 -43.30 4.36
C ALA A 116 9.19 -41.86 4.31
N ALA A 117 8.08 -41.65 3.62
CA ALA A 117 7.39 -40.38 3.59
C ALA A 117 6.85 -40.00 4.96
N TYR A 118 6.32 -40.94 5.71
CA TYR A 118 5.82 -40.71 7.05
C TYR A 118 6.90 -40.15 7.98
N ALA A 119 8.07 -40.83 8.00
CA ALA A 119 9.17 -40.41 8.86
C ALA A 119 9.69 -39.03 8.50
N ARG A 120 9.76 -38.73 7.21
CA ARG A 120 10.21 -37.41 6.73
C ARG A 120 9.24 -36.29 7.12
N GLU A 121 7.97 -36.50 6.87
CA GLU A 121 6.95 -35.50 7.19
C GLU A 121 6.84 -35.24 8.68
N HIS A 122 6.96 -36.27 9.51
CA HIS A 122 6.95 -36.14 10.96
C HIS A 122 8.16 -35.35 11.46
N GLY A 123 9.35 -35.67 10.95
CA GLY A 123 10.56 -34.96 11.33
C GLY A 123 10.55 -33.49 10.92
N GLU A 124 10.14 -33.24 9.69
CA GLU A 124 10.04 -31.87 9.18
C GLU A 124 9.01 -31.03 9.95
N LEU A 125 7.86 -31.62 10.30
CA LEU A 125 6.83 -30.94 11.03
C LEU A 125 7.30 -30.57 12.44
N GLU A 126 8.01 -31.45 13.11
CA GLU A 126 8.57 -31.19 14.44
C GLU A 126 9.63 -30.09 14.38
N GLN A 127 10.49 -30.11 13.37
CA GLN A 127 11.50 -29.07 13.18
C GLN A 127 10.84 -27.71 12.91
N TYR A 128 9.80 -27.68 12.08
CA TYR A 128 9.07 -26.47 11.77
C TYR A 128 8.43 -25.87 13.04
N ARG A 129 7.81 -26.71 13.86
CA ARG A 129 7.20 -26.27 15.13
C ARG A 129 8.25 -25.71 16.09
N ALA A 130 9.39 -26.37 16.19
CA ALA A 130 10.49 -25.91 17.04
C ALA A 130 11.01 -24.55 16.58
N SER A 131 11.11 -24.33 15.26
CA SER A 131 11.58 -23.07 14.69
C SER A 131 10.61 -21.92 14.93
N ASN A 132 9.31 -22.19 15.02
CA ASN A 132 8.28 -21.16 15.14
C ASN A 132 7.78 -20.91 16.56
N ASN A 133 8.29 -21.65 17.54
CA ASN A 133 7.92 -21.50 18.94
C ASN A 133 8.90 -20.62 19.75
N VAL A 134 9.59 -19.74 19.05
CA VAL A 134 10.55 -18.83 19.69
C VAL A 134 9.86 -17.51 20.03
#